data_5d692e4de186f207c40bf69296f4a3de
#
_entry.id   5d692e4de186f207c40bf69296f4a3de
#
_cell.length_a   1.000
_cell.length_b   1.000
_cell.length_c   1.000
_cell.angle_alpha   90.00
_cell.angle_beta   90.00
_cell.angle_gamma   90.00
#
_symmetry.space_group_name_H-M   'P 1'
#
loop_
_entity.id
_entity.type
_entity.pdbx_description
1 polymer ?
#
loop_
_entity_poly.entity_id
_entity_poly.type
_entity_poly.pdbx_seq_one_letter_code
_entity_poly.pdbx_strand_id
1 'polypeptide(L)'
;MTASPTIALFAEASLGASLNCVGIAQELRQQGANPVFICHPGFTGVFAEYGFKEYHLPANARNNAEAINDYWQSFINTHLPHFDLDPMAQLDTYVAPTWDAIVDTAEAAEEGLQALLERIKPDAILLDNVIMFPAIANADCPWVRIISCAETELPDPG
;
A
#
# COMPACT_ATOMS: atom_id res chain seq x y z
N MET A 1 26.21 -5.71 20.70
CA MET A 1 25.35 -4.67 20.06
C MET A 1 24.25 -5.43 19.33
N THR A 2 22.99 -5.28 19.72
CA THR A 2 21.86 -5.84 18.97
C THR A 2 21.76 -5.10 17.65
N ALA A 3 21.55 -5.81 16.55
CA ALA A 3 21.31 -5.19 15.24
C ALA A 3 20.05 -4.31 15.32
N SER A 4 20.03 -3.19 14.60
CA SER A 4 18.83 -2.35 14.49
C SER A 4 17.70 -3.14 13.82
N PRO A 5 16.50 -3.17 14.40
CA PRO A 5 15.38 -3.91 13.82
C PRO A 5 15.00 -3.34 12.46
N THR A 6 14.78 -4.21 11.49
CA THR A 6 14.32 -3.83 10.15
C THR A 6 12.79 -3.80 10.13
N ILE A 7 12.24 -2.64 9.82
CA ILE A 7 10.79 -2.43 9.73
C ILE A 7 10.43 -2.21 8.26
N ALA A 8 9.65 -3.12 7.68
CA ALA A 8 9.15 -2.97 6.32
C ALA A 8 7.85 -2.16 6.32
N LEU A 9 7.81 -1.10 5.52
CA LEU A 9 6.61 -0.31 5.30
C LEU A 9 6.07 -0.59 3.89
N PHE A 10 4.79 -0.92 3.81
CA PHE A 10 4.09 -1.10 2.55
C PHE A 10 2.89 -0.17 2.51
N ALA A 11 3.06 0.94 1.77
CA ALA A 11 2.02 1.95 1.61
C ALA A 11 1.13 1.63 0.40
N GLU A 12 -0.12 2.02 0.48
CA GLU A 12 -1.01 2.10 -0.67
C GLU A 12 -0.37 2.94 -1.78
N ALA A 13 -0.72 2.64 -3.03
CA ALA A 13 -0.25 3.38 -4.21
C ALA A 13 -0.92 4.77 -4.31
N SER A 14 -0.84 5.56 -3.26
CA SER A 14 -1.29 6.94 -3.18
C SER A 14 -0.23 7.84 -2.54
N LEU A 15 -0.16 9.10 -2.97
CA LEU A 15 0.81 10.04 -2.45
C LEU A 15 0.58 10.34 -0.97
N GLY A 16 -0.68 10.42 -0.54
CA GLY A 16 -1.05 10.68 0.86
C GLY A 16 -0.56 9.61 1.80
N ALA A 17 -0.87 8.34 1.54
CA ALA A 17 -0.41 7.20 2.33
C ALA A 17 1.12 7.10 2.31
N SER A 18 1.75 7.31 1.15
CA SER A 18 3.21 7.29 1.02
C SER A 18 3.90 8.33 1.91
N LEU A 19 3.43 9.58 1.91
CA LEU A 19 4.01 10.65 2.73
C LEU A 19 3.75 10.44 4.23
N ASN A 20 2.58 9.91 4.60
CA ASN A 20 2.29 9.51 5.97
C ASN A 20 3.30 8.45 6.46
N CYS A 21 3.53 7.41 5.66
CA CYS A 21 4.52 6.39 5.95
C CYS A 21 5.95 6.94 6.03
N VAL A 22 6.31 7.95 5.23
CA VAL A 22 7.62 8.62 5.34
C VAL A 22 7.79 9.28 6.70
N GLY A 23 6.76 9.99 7.20
CA GLY A 23 6.80 10.59 8.53
C GLY A 23 7.02 9.56 9.65
N ILE A 24 6.29 8.45 9.60
CA ILE A 24 6.45 7.34 10.54
C ILE A 24 7.86 6.73 10.45
N ALA A 25 8.35 6.50 9.24
CA ALA A 25 9.68 5.93 9.02
C ALA A 25 10.81 6.84 9.53
N GLN A 26 10.66 8.16 9.40
CA GLN A 26 11.62 9.13 9.95
C GLN A 26 11.72 9.01 11.47
N GLU A 27 10.58 8.89 12.15
CA GLU A 27 10.55 8.72 13.60
C GLU A 27 11.15 7.36 14.02
N LEU A 28 10.79 6.27 13.37
CA LEU A 28 11.36 4.95 13.61
C LEU A 28 12.89 4.95 13.47
N ARG A 29 13.41 5.64 12.45
CA ARG A 29 14.85 5.77 12.23
C ARG A 29 15.54 6.56 13.35
N GLN A 30 14.91 7.62 13.86
CA GLN A 30 15.42 8.39 15.00
C GLN A 30 15.48 7.53 16.27
N GLN A 31 14.56 6.59 16.41
CA GLN A 31 14.52 5.63 17.53
C GLN A 31 15.46 4.43 17.33
N GLY A 32 16.25 4.40 16.25
CA GLY A 32 17.29 3.39 16.02
C GLY A 32 16.83 2.17 15.22
N ALA A 33 15.63 2.17 14.64
CA ALA A 33 15.20 1.17 13.70
C ALA A 33 15.79 1.42 12.30
N ASN A 34 15.70 0.40 11.44
CA ASN A 34 16.07 0.45 10.03
C ASN A 34 14.81 0.30 9.15
N PRO A 35 14.06 1.39 8.90
CA PRO A 35 12.88 1.34 8.06
C PRO A 35 13.27 1.17 6.58
N VAL A 36 12.54 0.30 5.89
CA VAL A 36 12.67 0.04 4.46
C VAL A 36 11.29 0.04 3.81
N PHE A 37 11.19 0.42 2.55
CA PHE A 37 9.92 0.50 1.86
C PHE A 37 9.77 -0.60 0.82
N ILE A 38 8.59 -1.20 0.76
CA ILE A 38 8.13 -2.02 -0.36
C ILE A 38 7.25 -1.11 -1.22
N CYS A 39 7.58 -1.01 -2.51
CA CYS A 39 7.01 -0.02 -3.41
C CYS A 39 6.29 -0.65 -4.59
N HIS A 40 5.11 -0.13 -4.90
CA HIS A 40 4.51 -0.33 -6.20
C HIS A 40 5.38 0.32 -7.31
N PRO A 41 5.38 -0.21 -8.55
CA PRO A 41 6.24 0.29 -9.63
C PRO A 41 6.12 1.80 -9.90
N GLY A 42 4.92 2.37 -9.76
CA GLY A 42 4.65 3.81 -9.94
C GLY A 42 5.24 4.72 -8.86
N PHE A 43 5.79 4.15 -7.78
CA PHE A 43 6.37 4.90 -6.64
C PHE A 43 7.88 4.72 -6.53
N THR A 44 8.54 4.28 -7.58
CA THR A 44 10.01 4.16 -7.64
C THR A 44 10.68 5.52 -7.44
N GLY A 45 11.55 5.62 -6.45
CA GLY A 45 12.31 6.82 -6.12
C GLY A 45 11.66 7.73 -5.09
N VAL A 46 10.36 7.61 -4.83
CA VAL A 46 9.61 8.47 -3.89
C VAL A 46 10.20 8.41 -2.48
N PHE A 47 10.48 7.22 -1.98
CA PHE A 47 11.02 7.06 -0.62
C PHE A 47 12.55 7.26 -0.58
N ALA A 48 13.23 6.99 -1.70
CA ALA A 48 14.66 7.23 -1.84
C ALA A 48 15.01 8.71 -1.72
N GLU A 49 14.13 9.63 -2.13
CA GLU A 49 14.29 11.08 -1.93
C GLU A 49 14.40 11.46 -0.44
N TYR A 50 13.80 10.66 0.45
CA TYR A 50 13.90 10.84 1.91
C TYR A 50 15.02 10.01 2.56
N GLY A 51 15.85 9.35 1.73
CA GLY A 51 16.99 8.55 2.18
C GLY A 51 16.60 7.17 2.72
N PHE A 52 15.47 6.61 2.29
CA PHE A 52 15.05 5.26 2.62
C PHE A 52 15.38 4.27 1.51
N LYS A 53 15.65 3.04 1.91
CA LYS A 53 15.86 1.93 0.98
C LYS A 53 14.51 1.45 0.44
N GLU A 54 14.45 1.28 -0.87
CA GLU A 54 13.29 0.76 -1.58
C GLU A 54 13.51 -0.67 -2.06
N TYR A 55 12.45 -1.46 -1.98
CA TYR A 55 12.31 -2.77 -2.58
C TYR A 55 11.09 -2.73 -3.49
N HIS A 56 11.29 -2.97 -4.77
CA HIS A 56 10.25 -2.79 -5.77
C HIS A 56 9.52 -4.10 -6.04
N LEU A 57 8.20 -4.06 -6.01
CA LEU A 57 7.39 -5.12 -6.58
C LEU A 57 7.73 -5.31 -8.06
N PRO A 58 7.78 -6.55 -8.55
CA PRO A 58 8.09 -6.79 -9.94
C PRO A 58 7.05 -6.14 -10.85
N ALA A 59 7.50 -5.32 -11.80
CA ALA A 59 6.64 -4.78 -12.82
C ALA A 59 6.22 -5.88 -13.80
N ASN A 60 4.95 -5.94 -14.12
CA ASN A 60 4.40 -6.82 -15.15
C ASN A 60 3.50 -6.02 -16.10
N ALA A 61 2.87 -6.66 -17.07
CA ALA A 61 2.02 -5.99 -18.03
C ALA A 61 0.82 -5.24 -17.40
N ARG A 62 0.41 -5.61 -16.19
CA ARG A 62 -0.72 -5.02 -15.47
C ARG A 62 -0.32 -3.97 -14.42
N ASN A 63 0.90 -4.05 -13.88
CA ASN A 63 1.34 -3.22 -12.76
C ASN A 63 2.59 -2.38 -13.03
N ASN A 64 3.01 -2.17 -14.30
CA ASN A 64 4.03 -1.16 -14.58
C ASN A 64 3.44 0.26 -14.40
N ALA A 65 4.32 1.24 -14.13
CA ALA A 65 3.89 2.59 -13.79
C ALA A 65 2.99 3.26 -14.83
N GLU A 66 3.28 3.06 -16.12
CA GLU A 66 2.49 3.62 -17.23
C GLU A 66 1.11 2.94 -17.30
N ALA A 67 1.06 1.61 -17.28
CA ALA A 67 -0.19 0.86 -17.30
C ALA A 67 -1.09 1.17 -16.11
N ILE A 68 -0.52 1.37 -14.90
CA ILE A 68 -1.28 1.77 -13.72
C ILE A 68 -1.87 3.17 -13.90
N ASN A 69 -1.09 4.13 -14.37
CA ASN A 69 -1.58 5.49 -14.58
C ASN A 69 -2.68 5.53 -15.65
N ASP A 70 -2.50 4.85 -16.79
CA ASP A 70 -3.48 4.79 -17.86
C ASP A 70 -4.77 4.09 -17.42
N TYR A 71 -4.64 3.02 -16.64
CA TYR A 71 -5.76 2.30 -16.04
C TYR A 71 -6.59 3.22 -15.14
N TRP A 72 -5.97 3.90 -14.17
CA TRP A 72 -6.68 4.77 -13.25
C TRP A 72 -7.25 6.01 -13.94
N GLN A 73 -6.56 6.57 -14.94
CA GLN A 73 -7.10 7.68 -15.72
C GLN A 73 -8.33 7.24 -16.53
N SER A 74 -8.29 6.08 -17.17
CA SER A 74 -9.43 5.49 -17.86
C SER A 74 -10.59 5.19 -16.93
N PHE A 75 -10.29 4.62 -15.75
CA PHE A 75 -11.27 4.33 -14.70
C PHE A 75 -11.98 5.59 -14.25
N ILE A 76 -11.24 6.65 -13.91
CA ILE A 76 -11.80 7.94 -13.50
C ILE A 76 -12.71 8.50 -14.60
N ASN A 77 -12.25 8.55 -15.84
CA ASN A 77 -13.04 9.07 -16.98
C ASN A 77 -14.34 8.28 -17.20
N THR A 78 -14.30 6.97 -17.01
CA THR A 78 -15.47 6.10 -17.15
C THR A 78 -16.49 6.34 -16.04
N HIS A 79 -16.02 6.54 -14.81
CA HIS A 79 -16.89 6.62 -13.65
C HIS A 79 -17.28 8.05 -13.26
N LEU A 80 -16.61 9.07 -13.80
CA LEU A 80 -16.92 10.48 -13.50
C LEU A 80 -18.42 10.84 -13.64
N PRO A 81 -19.13 10.39 -14.71
CA PRO A 81 -20.56 10.66 -14.82
C PRO A 81 -21.43 10.03 -13.74
N HIS A 82 -20.92 8.99 -13.05
CA HIS A 82 -21.69 8.28 -12.03
C HIS A 82 -21.81 9.08 -10.71
N PHE A 83 -20.97 10.11 -10.51
CA PHE A 83 -21.05 10.97 -9.33
C PHE A 83 -22.31 11.85 -9.29
N ASP A 84 -22.97 12.05 -10.43
CA ASP A 84 -24.24 12.77 -10.53
C ASP A 84 -25.47 11.87 -10.25
N LEU A 85 -25.27 10.58 -10.06
CA LEU A 85 -26.32 9.63 -9.73
C LEU A 85 -26.72 9.72 -8.25
N ASP A 86 -27.91 9.20 -7.92
CA ASP A 86 -28.29 9.04 -6.52
C ASP A 86 -27.34 8.06 -5.79
N PRO A 87 -27.20 8.19 -4.45
CA PRO A 87 -26.24 7.38 -3.70
C PRO A 87 -26.41 5.87 -3.84
N MET A 88 -27.64 5.38 -4.02
CA MET A 88 -27.88 3.93 -4.18
C MET A 88 -27.40 3.44 -5.54
N ALA A 89 -27.62 4.23 -6.61
CA ALA A 89 -27.12 3.91 -7.93
C ALA A 89 -25.58 3.96 -7.99
N GLN A 90 -24.94 4.82 -7.20
CA GLN A 90 -23.48 4.89 -7.12
C GLN A 90 -22.86 3.62 -6.53
N LEU A 91 -23.57 2.87 -5.68
CA LEU A 91 -23.06 1.61 -5.13
C LEU A 91 -22.70 0.62 -6.23
N ASP A 92 -23.60 0.42 -7.18
CA ASP A 92 -23.40 -0.56 -8.25
C ASP A 92 -22.52 -0.04 -9.39
N THR A 93 -22.57 1.27 -9.67
CA THR A 93 -21.94 1.85 -10.85
C THR A 93 -20.53 2.38 -10.59
N TYR A 94 -20.18 2.68 -9.33
CA TYR A 94 -18.89 3.25 -8.95
C TYR A 94 -18.23 2.50 -7.79
N VAL A 95 -18.95 2.30 -6.66
CA VAL A 95 -18.33 1.75 -5.45
C VAL A 95 -17.90 0.30 -5.66
N ALA A 96 -18.79 -0.56 -6.17
CA ALA A 96 -18.45 -1.96 -6.42
C ALA A 96 -17.30 -2.11 -7.44
N PRO A 97 -17.33 -1.47 -8.63
CA PRO A 97 -16.19 -1.51 -9.55
C PRO A 97 -14.88 -0.96 -8.96
N THR A 98 -14.94 0.01 -8.06
CA THR A 98 -13.75 0.53 -7.36
C THR A 98 -13.13 -0.53 -6.46
N TRP A 99 -13.95 -1.23 -5.68
CA TRP A 99 -13.46 -2.32 -4.83
C TRP A 99 -12.90 -3.49 -5.65
N ASP A 100 -13.55 -3.86 -6.74
CA ASP A 100 -13.04 -4.90 -7.65
C ASP A 100 -11.65 -4.51 -8.19
N ALA A 101 -11.48 -3.26 -8.63
CA ALA A 101 -10.21 -2.76 -9.11
C ALA A 101 -9.10 -2.77 -8.04
N ILE A 102 -9.44 -2.44 -6.78
CA ILE A 102 -8.50 -2.48 -5.66
C ILE A 102 -8.09 -3.92 -5.35
N VAL A 103 -9.04 -4.86 -5.35
CA VAL A 103 -8.78 -6.30 -5.15
C VAL A 103 -7.88 -6.84 -6.25
N ASP A 104 -8.18 -6.56 -7.52
CA ASP A 104 -7.35 -6.97 -8.67
C ASP A 104 -5.89 -6.48 -8.53
N THR A 105 -5.72 -5.25 -8.07
CA THR A 105 -4.39 -4.66 -7.82
C THR A 105 -3.65 -5.39 -6.70
N ALA A 106 -4.36 -5.76 -5.63
CA ALA A 106 -3.79 -6.50 -4.51
C ALA A 106 -3.39 -7.93 -4.92
N GLU A 107 -4.25 -8.64 -5.67
CA GLU A 107 -3.95 -9.97 -6.19
C GLU A 107 -2.72 -9.96 -7.11
N ALA A 108 -2.59 -8.94 -7.96
CA ALA A 108 -1.44 -8.79 -8.84
C ALA A 108 -0.12 -8.51 -8.09
N ALA A 109 -0.19 -7.98 -6.88
CA ALA A 109 0.98 -7.68 -6.05
C ALA A 109 1.41 -8.84 -5.14
N GLU A 110 0.51 -9.76 -4.83
CA GLU A 110 0.65 -10.75 -3.74
C GLU A 110 1.91 -11.62 -3.86
N GLU A 111 2.15 -12.26 -5.02
CA GLU A 111 3.32 -13.11 -5.23
C GLU A 111 4.63 -12.33 -5.09
N GLY A 112 4.68 -11.13 -5.68
CA GLY A 112 5.84 -10.25 -5.58
C GLY A 112 6.09 -9.77 -4.16
N LEU A 113 5.04 -9.47 -3.41
CA LEU A 113 5.09 -9.07 -2.01
C LEU A 113 5.63 -10.20 -1.14
N GLN A 114 5.13 -11.42 -1.30
CA GLN A 114 5.63 -12.58 -0.59
C GLN A 114 7.13 -12.79 -0.82
N ALA A 115 7.58 -12.78 -2.09
CA ALA A 115 8.99 -12.92 -2.43
C ALA A 115 9.89 -11.82 -1.83
N LEU A 116 9.37 -10.59 -1.76
CA LEU A 116 10.09 -9.48 -1.12
C LEU A 116 10.19 -9.67 0.39
N LEU A 117 9.13 -10.08 1.07
CA LEU A 117 9.13 -10.33 2.52
C LEU A 117 10.12 -11.47 2.88
N GLU A 118 10.15 -12.55 2.11
CA GLU A 118 11.11 -13.64 2.27
C GLU A 118 12.58 -13.18 2.10
N ARG A 119 12.82 -12.21 1.22
CA ARG A 119 14.14 -11.63 0.98
C ARG A 119 14.54 -10.61 2.02
N ILE A 120 13.63 -9.75 2.46
CA ILE A 120 13.87 -8.68 3.42
C ILE A 120 14.02 -9.25 4.83
N LYS A 121 13.17 -10.23 5.18
CA LYS A 121 13.02 -10.80 6.52
C LYS A 121 12.90 -9.71 7.59
N PRO A 122 11.85 -8.89 7.51
CA PRO A 122 11.68 -7.79 8.44
C PRO A 122 11.39 -8.30 9.85
N ASP A 123 11.75 -7.53 10.86
CA ASP A 123 11.38 -7.78 12.25
C ASP A 123 9.93 -7.36 12.55
N ALA A 124 9.39 -6.45 11.75
CA ALA A 124 7.96 -6.08 11.77
C ALA A 124 7.54 -5.46 10.42
N ILE A 125 6.23 -5.47 10.16
CA ILE A 125 5.64 -4.88 8.95
C ILE A 125 4.63 -3.80 9.36
N LEU A 126 4.67 -2.65 8.68
CA LEU A 126 3.66 -1.61 8.74
C LEU A 126 2.91 -1.56 7.41
N LEU A 127 1.61 -1.76 7.44
CA LEU A 127 0.74 -1.77 6.28
C LEU A 127 -0.19 -0.54 6.32
N ASP A 128 -0.04 0.38 5.39
CA ASP A 128 -1.00 1.46 5.15
C ASP A 128 -1.77 1.15 3.86
N ASN A 129 -2.82 0.35 3.98
CA ASN A 129 -3.67 -0.03 2.85
C ASN A 129 -5.07 -0.42 3.35
N VAL A 130 -6.07 -0.19 2.53
CA VAL A 130 -7.47 -0.58 2.81
C VAL A 130 -7.68 -2.10 2.74
N ILE A 131 -6.80 -2.82 2.02
CA ILE A 131 -6.84 -4.28 1.88
C ILE A 131 -5.74 -4.92 2.73
N MET A 132 -6.05 -6.10 3.27
CA MET A 132 -5.08 -6.99 3.89
C MET A 132 -4.53 -7.97 2.85
N PHE A 133 -3.22 -8.11 2.81
CA PHE A 133 -2.50 -9.04 1.94
C PHE A 133 -2.21 -10.35 2.67
N PRO A 134 -2.57 -11.51 2.09
CA PRO A 134 -2.24 -12.80 2.67
C PRO A 134 -0.75 -12.96 3.00
N ALA A 135 0.16 -12.46 2.16
CA ALA A 135 1.60 -12.48 2.42
C ALA A 135 2.00 -11.76 3.72
N ILE A 136 1.29 -10.69 4.08
CA ILE A 136 1.53 -9.96 5.34
C ILE A 136 0.85 -10.67 6.52
N ALA A 137 -0.41 -11.08 6.33
CA ALA A 137 -1.18 -11.75 7.39
C ALA A 137 -0.54 -13.06 7.86
N ASN A 138 0.16 -13.76 6.95
CA ASN A 138 0.86 -15.01 7.22
C ASN A 138 2.39 -14.86 7.41
N ALA A 139 2.90 -13.64 7.52
CA ALA A 139 4.32 -13.41 7.73
C ALA A 139 4.78 -13.91 9.11
N ASP A 140 6.04 -14.38 9.19
CA ASP A 140 6.65 -14.88 10.44
C ASP A 140 7.04 -13.75 11.43
N CYS A 141 6.58 -12.52 11.21
CA CYS A 141 6.85 -11.38 12.05
C CYS A 141 5.55 -10.60 12.37
N PRO A 142 5.53 -9.83 13.46
CA PRO A 142 4.37 -8.99 13.77
C PRO A 142 4.13 -7.94 12.67
N TRP A 143 2.86 -7.62 12.46
CA TRP A 143 2.46 -6.55 11.57
C TRP A 143 1.47 -5.61 12.25
N VAL A 144 1.44 -4.36 11.80
CA VAL A 144 0.53 -3.32 12.28
C VAL A 144 -0.09 -2.64 11.07
N ARG A 145 -1.41 -2.50 11.09
CA ARG A 145 -2.13 -1.70 10.10
C ARG A 145 -2.10 -0.22 10.52
N ILE A 146 -1.67 0.63 9.61
CA ILE A 146 -1.81 2.08 9.72
C ILE A 146 -3.17 2.44 9.15
N ILE A 147 -3.95 3.23 9.89
CA ILE A 147 -5.24 3.74 9.45
C ILE A 147 -5.09 5.23 9.22
N SER A 148 -4.95 5.59 7.95
CA SER A 148 -4.73 6.98 7.51
C SER A 148 -5.97 7.67 6.96
N CYS A 149 -7.10 6.93 6.85
CA CYS A 149 -8.33 7.45 6.23
C CYS A 149 -9.31 8.02 7.26
N ALA A 150 -10.09 7.16 7.91
CA ALA A 150 -11.16 7.59 8.80
C ALA A 150 -11.20 6.73 10.08
N GLU A 151 -11.53 7.36 11.20
CA GLU A 151 -11.69 6.67 12.49
C GLU A 151 -12.74 5.56 12.45
N THR A 152 -13.71 5.66 11.53
CA THR A 152 -14.74 4.64 11.31
C THR A 152 -14.21 3.30 10.79
N GLU A 153 -12.94 3.25 10.35
CA GLU A 153 -12.28 1.99 10.02
C GLU A 153 -11.78 1.23 11.26
N LEU A 154 -11.71 1.90 12.41
CA LEU A 154 -11.38 1.25 13.66
C LEU A 154 -12.58 0.45 14.15
N PRO A 155 -12.38 -0.80 14.62
CA PRO A 155 -13.46 -1.52 15.26
C PRO A 155 -13.94 -0.73 16.48
N ASP A 156 -15.27 -0.62 16.63
CA ASP A 156 -15.86 -0.05 17.82
C ASP A 156 -15.41 -0.87 19.04
N PRO A 157 -14.76 -0.28 20.02
CA PRO A 157 -14.28 -1.02 21.19
C PRO A 157 -15.39 -1.56 22.10
N GLY A 158 -16.68 -1.28 21.76
CA GLY A 158 -17.85 -1.75 22.52
C GLY A 158 -18.16 -0.86 23.71
#